data_5178629bc57768546309d83b3705ff19
#
_entry.id   5178629bc57768546309d83b3705ff19
#
_cell.length_a   1.000
_cell.length_b   1.000
_cell.length_c   1.000
_cell.angle_alpha   90.00
_cell.angle_beta   90.00
_cell.angle_gamma   90.00
#
_symmetry.space_group_name_H-M   'P 1'
#
loop_
_entity.id
_entity.type
_entity.pdbx_description
1 polymer ?
#
loop_
_entity_poly.entity_id
_entity_poly.type
_entity_poly.pdbx_seq_one_letter_code
_entity_poly.pdbx_strand_id
1 'polypeptide(L)'
;MREISVPSPGGAIAALQWNEAGPAAPLLHFAHATGLNALTYRRLLEPLAARYRIIASDLRGHGRSTLRAEPGELRGWEQFEDDLEALIEALGEPALLAGHSIGATVSGMLAARRPELALGVAMAEPSFIPFADVARVDEERRQGLPFEFELARIAGKRRHRWSSRDEIHAAYRGRGMFASWPEAWLDDYLDGGLIGQADGSVELACAPAWEQATFSAVTTEIWRRLTRYRGALTVVRGTVMSTIANPDADAFAELAPQARMFVSPGRSHFLPMEAPELVHQAIDLALVPAEISLGEIAS
;
A
#
# COMPACT_ATOMS: atom_id res chain seq x y z
N MET A 1 8.00 -0.73 18.97
CA MET A 1 6.81 -1.16 18.18
C MET A 1 5.82 -1.89 19.09
N ARG A 2 4.52 -1.64 18.94
CA ARG A 2 3.43 -2.36 19.62
C ARG A 2 2.30 -2.66 18.65
N GLU A 3 1.56 -3.75 18.88
CA GLU A 3 0.32 -4.05 18.18
C GLU A 3 -0.84 -3.25 18.79
N ILE A 4 -1.69 -2.71 17.94
CA ILE A 4 -2.94 -2.04 18.32
C ILE A 4 -4.10 -2.57 17.46
N SER A 5 -5.31 -2.41 17.97
CA SER A 5 -6.54 -2.74 17.24
C SER A 5 -7.50 -1.57 17.35
N VAL A 6 -7.93 -1.04 16.21
CA VAL A 6 -8.82 0.10 16.12
C VAL A 6 -10.20 -0.39 15.68
N PRO A 7 -11.25 -0.23 16.52
CA PRO A 7 -12.61 -0.60 16.13
C PRO A 7 -13.05 0.14 14.86
N SER A 8 -13.69 -0.58 13.94
CA SER A 8 -14.21 -0.04 12.69
C SER A 8 -15.50 -0.76 12.33
N PRO A 9 -16.39 -0.17 11.51
CA PRO A 9 -17.60 -0.84 11.08
C PRO A 9 -17.32 -2.23 10.47
N GLY A 10 -17.92 -3.27 11.04
CA GLY A 10 -17.77 -4.65 10.59
C GLY A 10 -16.54 -5.39 11.12
N GLY A 11 -15.84 -4.87 12.14
CA GLY A 11 -14.71 -5.53 12.78
C GLY A 11 -13.73 -4.57 13.42
N ALA A 12 -12.44 -4.86 13.26
CA ALA A 12 -11.36 -4.00 13.73
C ALA A 12 -10.19 -4.01 12.74
N ILE A 13 -9.52 -2.88 12.64
CA ILE A 13 -8.28 -2.71 11.89
C ILE A 13 -7.12 -2.99 12.83
N ALA A 14 -6.32 -4.02 12.53
CA ALA A 14 -5.08 -4.28 13.22
C ALA A 14 -3.98 -3.36 12.68
N ALA A 15 -3.13 -2.86 13.57
CA ALA A 15 -2.01 -2.02 13.15
C ALA A 15 -0.80 -2.17 14.09
N LEU A 16 0.35 -1.79 13.57
CA LEU A 16 1.59 -1.64 14.29
C LEU A 16 1.85 -0.17 14.57
N GLN A 17 2.26 0.15 15.78
CA GLN A 17 2.51 1.52 16.23
C GLN A 17 3.94 1.71 16.73
N TRP A 18 4.56 2.82 16.34
CA TRP A 18 5.82 3.35 16.86
C TRP A 18 5.60 4.79 17.35
N ASN A 19 6.05 5.12 18.55
CA ASN A 19 5.84 6.43 19.20
C ASN A 19 7.13 7.03 19.78
N GLU A 20 8.29 6.56 19.33
CA GLU A 20 9.61 6.95 19.87
C GLU A 20 9.91 8.44 19.65
N ALA A 21 9.40 9.03 18.55
CA ALA A 21 9.55 10.45 18.24
C ALA A 21 8.80 11.41 19.20
N GLY A 22 7.94 10.87 20.05
CA GLY A 22 7.15 11.66 21.00
C GLY A 22 5.91 12.33 20.39
N PRO A 23 5.03 12.91 21.26
CA PRO A 23 3.68 13.32 20.85
C PRO A 23 3.64 14.52 19.88
N ALA A 24 4.69 15.33 19.80
CA ALA A 24 4.75 16.47 18.90
C ALA A 24 5.19 16.11 17.46
N ALA A 25 5.69 14.90 17.24
CA ALA A 25 6.08 14.45 15.91
C ALA A 25 4.85 14.22 15.02
N PRO A 26 4.97 14.49 13.70
CA PRO A 26 3.86 14.25 12.78
C PRO A 26 3.49 12.75 12.74
N LEU A 27 2.19 12.50 12.57
CA LEU A 27 1.68 11.15 12.37
C LEU A 27 1.95 10.71 10.93
N LEU A 28 2.56 9.53 10.77
CA LEU A 28 2.74 8.83 9.52
C LEU A 28 1.85 7.57 9.52
N HIS A 29 0.93 7.47 8.58
CA HIS A 29 0.24 6.21 8.29
C HIS A 29 0.88 5.53 7.07
N PHE A 30 1.11 4.21 7.16
CA PHE A 30 1.61 3.40 6.06
C PHE A 30 0.68 2.23 5.74
N ALA A 31 0.22 2.15 4.50
CA ALA A 31 -0.61 1.07 3.98
C ALA A 31 0.19 0.12 3.08
N HIS A 32 0.06 -1.18 3.33
CA HIS A 32 0.79 -2.23 2.61
C HIS A 32 0.21 -2.57 1.22
N ALA A 33 0.93 -3.39 0.43
CA ALA A 33 0.49 -3.91 -0.87
C ALA A 33 -0.45 -5.13 -0.72
N THR A 34 -1.26 -5.41 -1.75
CA THR A 34 -2.10 -6.62 -1.85
C THR A 34 -1.29 -7.88 -1.56
N GLY A 35 -1.84 -8.76 -0.74
CA GLY A 35 -1.22 -10.03 -0.36
C GLY A 35 -0.07 -9.91 0.64
N LEU A 36 0.31 -8.69 1.08
CA LEU A 36 1.29 -8.42 2.13
C LEU A 36 0.59 -8.08 3.45
N ASN A 37 1.31 -7.53 4.41
CA ASN A 37 0.81 -7.10 5.72
C ASN A 37 1.69 -5.99 6.30
N ALA A 38 1.23 -5.34 7.36
CA ALA A 38 1.94 -4.23 7.99
C ALA A 38 3.34 -4.61 8.49
N LEU A 39 3.52 -5.82 9.06
CA LEU A 39 4.80 -6.27 9.60
C LEU A 39 5.85 -6.44 8.51
N THR A 40 5.46 -6.76 7.28
CA THR A 40 6.36 -6.81 6.12
C THR A 40 7.20 -5.53 5.98
N TYR A 41 6.65 -4.37 6.36
CA TYR A 41 7.31 -3.07 6.21
C TYR A 41 8.02 -2.59 7.47
N ARG A 42 8.17 -3.44 8.49
CA ARG A 42 8.85 -3.07 9.74
C ARG A 42 10.22 -2.45 9.47
N ARG A 43 11.02 -3.06 8.60
CA ARG A 43 12.39 -2.61 8.29
C ARG A 43 12.45 -1.30 7.52
N LEU A 44 11.41 -0.99 6.76
CA LEU A 44 11.22 0.33 6.17
C LEU A 44 10.87 1.38 7.23
N LEU A 45 10.01 1.02 8.20
CA LEU A 45 9.37 1.98 9.09
C LEU A 45 10.15 2.25 10.37
N GLU A 46 10.84 1.26 10.95
CA GLU A 46 11.63 1.43 12.17
C GLU A 46 12.63 2.60 12.13
N PRO A 47 13.41 2.82 11.04
CA PRO A 47 14.31 3.97 10.97
C PRO A 47 13.60 5.34 10.98
N LEU A 48 12.33 5.39 10.58
CA LEU A 48 11.52 6.60 10.58
C LEU A 48 10.93 6.92 11.98
N ALA A 49 10.90 5.95 12.90
CA ALA A 49 10.30 6.11 14.22
C ALA A 49 10.97 7.18 15.09
N ALA A 50 12.22 7.57 14.78
CA ALA A 50 12.89 8.69 15.43
C ALA A 50 12.30 10.06 15.05
N ARG A 51 11.55 10.17 13.95
CA ARG A 51 11.03 11.43 13.38
C ARG A 51 9.52 11.49 13.28
N TYR A 52 8.87 10.33 13.23
CA TYR A 52 7.43 10.18 13.04
C TYR A 52 6.81 9.33 14.15
N ARG A 53 5.58 9.64 14.52
CA ARG A 53 4.69 8.66 15.14
C ARG A 53 4.09 7.83 14.02
N ILE A 54 4.28 6.52 14.03
CA ILE A 54 3.94 5.68 12.88
C ILE A 54 2.80 4.73 13.23
N ILE A 55 1.84 4.63 12.32
CA ILE A 55 0.80 3.59 12.29
C ILE A 55 0.92 2.86 10.96
N ALA A 56 1.18 1.56 10.97
CA ALA A 56 1.11 0.71 9.79
C ALA A 56 -0.06 -0.27 9.96
N SER A 57 -1.09 -0.14 9.16
CA SER A 57 -2.30 -0.95 9.30
C SER A 57 -2.32 -2.17 8.37
N ASP A 58 -2.92 -3.25 8.83
CA ASP A 58 -3.32 -4.35 7.97
C ASP A 58 -4.63 -4.00 7.25
N LEU A 59 -4.62 -4.08 5.93
CA LEU A 59 -5.80 -3.86 5.11
C LEU A 59 -6.87 -4.94 5.40
N ARG A 60 -8.12 -4.64 5.08
CA ARG A 60 -9.23 -5.61 5.09
C ARG A 60 -8.83 -6.93 4.43
N GLY A 61 -9.07 -8.05 5.12
CA GLY A 61 -8.75 -9.39 4.63
C GLY A 61 -7.26 -9.73 4.60
N HIS A 62 -6.41 -8.95 5.27
CA HIS A 62 -4.98 -9.16 5.37
C HIS A 62 -4.52 -9.16 6.84
N GLY A 63 -3.37 -9.75 7.10
CA GLY A 63 -2.70 -9.71 8.40
C GLY A 63 -3.61 -10.15 9.55
N ARG A 64 -3.77 -9.27 10.54
CA ARG A 64 -4.59 -9.51 11.74
C ARG A 64 -5.87 -8.68 11.78
N SER A 65 -6.18 -7.91 10.73
CA SER A 65 -7.45 -7.17 10.63
C SER A 65 -8.64 -8.13 10.56
N THR A 66 -9.69 -7.83 11.34
CA THR A 66 -10.90 -8.67 11.45
C THR A 66 -12.10 -8.10 10.69
N LEU A 67 -11.88 -7.10 9.84
CA LEU A 67 -12.92 -6.56 8.98
C LEU A 67 -13.45 -7.65 8.04
N ARG A 68 -14.77 -7.67 7.86
CA ARG A 68 -15.39 -8.64 6.95
C ARG A 68 -14.84 -8.49 5.53
N ALA A 69 -14.29 -9.57 4.98
CA ALA A 69 -13.63 -9.64 3.69
C ALA A 69 -14.27 -10.75 2.82
N GLU A 70 -15.38 -10.41 2.18
CA GLU A 70 -16.14 -11.31 1.31
C GLU A 70 -15.80 -11.02 -0.16
N PRO A 71 -15.11 -11.93 -0.89
CA PRO A 71 -14.68 -11.69 -2.26
C PRO A 71 -15.80 -11.27 -3.21
N GLY A 72 -17.00 -11.85 -3.05
CA GLY A 72 -18.18 -11.55 -3.88
C GLY A 72 -18.81 -10.17 -3.62
N GLU A 73 -18.42 -9.48 -2.55
CA GLU A 73 -18.95 -8.17 -2.16
C GLU A 73 -18.00 -7.02 -2.54
N LEU A 74 -16.73 -7.30 -2.83
CA LEU A 74 -15.74 -6.27 -3.21
C LEU A 74 -16.05 -5.74 -4.61
N ARG A 75 -16.36 -4.45 -4.73
CA ARG A 75 -16.69 -3.78 -6.00
C ARG A 75 -15.61 -2.86 -6.50
N GLY A 76 -14.78 -2.31 -5.61
CA GLY A 76 -13.72 -1.36 -5.92
C GLY A 76 -12.84 -1.11 -4.71
N TRP A 77 -11.78 -0.37 -4.92
CA TRP A 77 -10.84 -0.01 -3.84
C TRP A 77 -11.36 1.11 -2.93
N GLU A 78 -12.52 1.68 -3.22
CA GLU A 78 -13.23 2.63 -2.36
C GLU A 78 -13.52 2.02 -0.99
N GLN A 79 -13.72 0.70 -0.89
CA GLN A 79 -13.91 0.03 0.38
C GLN A 79 -12.65 0.08 1.28
N PHE A 80 -11.47 -0.01 0.70
CA PHE A 80 -10.21 0.17 1.44
C PHE A 80 -9.96 1.64 1.79
N GLU A 81 -10.42 2.56 0.94
CA GLU A 81 -10.38 3.99 1.21
C GLU A 81 -11.27 4.36 2.39
N ASP A 82 -12.48 3.79 2.47
CA ASP A 82 -13.40 3.98 3.61
C ASP A 82 -12.83 3.44 4.92
N ASP A 83 -12.15 2.28 4.87
CA ASP A 83 -11.45 1.73 6.03
C ASP A 83 -10.31 2.65 6.50
N LEU A 84 -9.54 3.19 5.56
CA LEU A 84 -8.47 4.12 5.88
C LEU A 84 -9.01 5.44 6.45
N GLU A 85 -10.09 5.96 5.88
CA GLU A 85 -10.76 7.15 6.42
C GLU A 85 -11.19 6.94 7.87
N ALA A 86 -11.90 5.82 8.14
CA ALA A 86 -12.35 5.47 9.49
C ALA A 86 -11.17 5.33 10.47
N LEU A 87 -10.03 4.77 10.02
CA LEU A 87 -8.83 4.66 10.84
C LEU A 87 -8.27 6.04 11.18
N ILE A 88 -8.06 6.93 10.19
CA ILE A 88 -7.48 8.26 10.42
C ILE A 88 -8.42 9.10 11.32
N GLU A 89 -9.72 9.03 11.10
CA GLU A 89 -10.70 9.71 11.97
C GLU A 89 -10.65 9.19 13.42
N ALA A 90 -10.49 7.87 13.61
CA ALA A 90 -10.35 7.28 14.94
C ALA A 90 -9.04 7.66 15.64
N LEU A 91 -7.98 7.96 14.88
CA LEU A 91 -6.72 8.49 15.43
C LEU A 91 -6.83 9.95 15.84
N GLY A 92 -7.83 10.70 15.34
CA GLY A 92 -8.21 12.04 15.79
C GLY A 92 -7.31 13.17 15.28
N GLU A 93 -6.43 12.93 14.33
CA GLU A 93 -5.53 13.92 13.75
C GLU A 93 -5.14 13.57 12.30
N PRO A 94 -4.79 14.58 11.46
CA PRO A 94 -4.30 14.34 10.11
C PRO A 94 -2.98 13.56 10.13
N ALA A 95 -2.77 12.75 9.09
CA ALA A 95 -1.56 11.96 8.92
C ALA A 95 -0.85 12.25 7.59
N LEU A 96 0.45 12.10 7.55
CA LEU A 96 1.18 11.87 6.31
C LEU A 96 0.77 10.47 5.82
N LEU A 97 0.06 10.41 4.69
CA LEU A 97 -0.44 9.17 4.13
C LEU A 97 0.60 8.57 3.20
N ALA A 98 1.09 7.41 3.53
CA ALA A 98 2.07 6.69 2.72
C ALA A 98 1.62 5.26 2.45
N GLY A 99 2.17 4.65 1.42
CA GLY A 99 1.88 3.26 1.16
C GLY A 99 2.60 2.70 -0.06
N HIS A 100 2.38 1.41 -0.27
CA HIS A 100 2.91 0.65 -1.40
C HIS A 100 1.76 0.03 -2.20
N SER A 101 1.86 0.07 -3.54
CA SER A 101 0.88 -0.57 -4.43
C SER A 101 -0.54 -0.08 -4.18
N ILE A 102 -1.50 -0.97 -3.86
CA ILE A 102 -2.87 -0.58 -3.44
C ILE A 102 -2.85 0.44 -2.29
N GLY A 103 -1.98 0.21 -1.28
CA GLY A 103 -1.88 1.11 -0.14
C GLY A 103 -1.48 2.54 -0.53
N ALA A 104 -0.59 2.68 -1.51
CA ALA A 104 -0.21 3.97 -2.07
C ALA A 104 -1.39 4.64 -2.79
N THR A 105 -2.10 3.88 -3.61
CA THR A 105 -3.25 4.37 -4.39
C THR A 105 -4.39 4.80 -3.49
N VAL A 106 -4.75 3.97 -2.50
CA VAL A 106 -5.81 4.27 -1.53
C VAL A 106 -5.46 5.50 -0.68
N SER A 107 -4.18 5.66 -0.28
CA SER A 107 -3.69 6.87 0.39
C SER A 107 -3.90 8.14 -0.45
N GLY A 108 -3.57 8.07 -1.75
CA GLY A 108 -3.81 9.17 -2.68
C GLY A 108 -5.30 9.45 -2.93
N MET A 109 -6.13 8.40 -3.00
CA MET A 109 -7.57 8.53 -3.14
C MET A 109 -8.19 9.24 -1.93
N LEU A 110 -7.83 8.83 -0.71
CA LEU A 110 -8.30 9.45 0.53
C LEU A 110 -7.87 10.91 0.61
N ALA A 111 -6.61 11.21 0.35
CA ALA A 111 -6.11 12.58 0.38
C ALA A 111 -6.84 13.51 -0.61
N ALA A 112 -7.23 12.99 -1.77
CA ALA A 112 -8.02 13.76 -2.74
C ALA A 112 -9.50 13.93 -2.32
N ARG A 113 -10.07 12.97 -1.57
CA ARG A 113 -11.44 13.00 -1.06
C ARG A 113 -11.56 13.84 0.21
N ARG A 114 -10.59 13.70 1.12
CA ARG A 114 -10.55 14.29 2.45
C ARG A 114 -9.18 14.95 2.70
N PRO A 115 -8.90 16.07 1.99
CA PRO A 115 -7.58 16.71 2.08
C PRO A 115 -7.24 17.19 3.49
N GLU A 116 -8.24 17.46 4.33
CA GLU A 116 -8.06 17.84 5.73
C GLU A 116 -7.52 16.70 6.62
N LEU A 117 -7.61 15.45 6.18
CA LEU A 117 -7.04 14.29 6.88
C LEU A 117 -5.60 13.99 6.46
N ALA A 118 -5.07 14.68 5.44
CA ALA A 118 -3.77 14.41 4.85
C ALA A 118 -2.79 15.58 5.05
N LEU A 119 -1.69 15.34 5.74
CA LEU A 119 -0.54 16.27 5.80
C LEU A 119 0.22 16.29 4.47
N GLY A 120 0.14 15.24 3.69
CA GLY A 120 0.77 15.02 2.40
C GLY A 120 0.65 13.54 2.01
N VAL A 121 1.12 13.17 0.83
CA VAL A 121 1.04 11.80 0.30
C VAL A 121 2.38 11.32 -0.25
N ALA A 122 2.83 10.13 0.17
CA ALA A 122 4.00 9.44 -0.39
C ALA A 122 3.58 8.09 -0.98
N MET A 123 3.68 7.95 -2.29
CA MET A 123 3.27 6.77 -3.04
C MET A 123 4.49 5.98 -3.53
N ALA A 124 4.68 4.75 -3.02
CA ALA A 124 5.67 3.82 -3.55
C ALA A 124 4.98 2.85 -4.52
N GLU A 125 5.35 2.88 -5.80
CA GLU A 125 4.81 1.99 -6.82
C GLU A 125 3.27 1.87 -6.78
N PRO A 126 2.49 2.98 -6.82
CA PRO A 126 1.03 2.89 -6.77
C PRO A 126 0.49 2.05 -7.93
N SER A 127 -0.52 1.23 -7.64
CA SER A 127 -1.18 0.37 -8.63
C SER A 127 -2.53 0.95 -9.06
N PHE A 128 -2.81 0.89 -10.35
CA PHE A 128 -4.05 1.38 -10.96
C PHE A 128 -4.23 0.78 -12.37
N ILE A 129 -5.42 0.94 -12.95
CA ILE A 129 -5.62 0.69 -14.37
C ILE A 129 -4.82 1.73 -15.17
N PRO A 130 -4.00 1.34 -16.17
CA PRO A 130 -3.27 2.28 -17.02
C PRO A 130 -4.19 3.36 -17.59
N PHE A 131 -3.70 4.59 -17.66
CA PHE A 131 -4.53 5.74 -18.08
C PHE A 131 -5.21 5.53 -19.45
N ALA A 132 -4.50 4.93 -20.39
CA ALA A 132 -5.03 4.64 -21.73
C ALA A 132 -6.19 3.61 -21.70
N ASP A 133 -6.28 2.77 -20.68
CA ASP A 133 -7.31 1.73 -20.56
C ASP A 133 -8.53 2.16 -19.74
N VAL A 134 -8.47 3.30 -19.04
CA VAL A 134 -9.53 3.76 -18.11
C VAL A 134 -10.91 3.75 -18.77
N ALA A 135 -11.04 4.40 -19.92
CA ALA A 135 -12.34 4.52 -20.59
C ALA A 135 -12.92 3.16 -21.01
N ARG A 136 -12.06 2.25 -21.48
CA ARG A 136 -12.45 0.88 -21.86
C ARG A 136 -12.89 0.08 -20.63
N VAL A 137 -12.10 0.09 -19.57
CA VAL A 137 -12.41 -0.67 -18.35
C VAL A 137 -13.67 -0.15 -17.65
N ASP A 138 -13.87 1.18 -17.61
CA ASP A 138 -15.09 1.78 -17.07
C ASP A 138 -16.33 1.39 -17.89
N GLU A 139 -16.22 1.30 -19.22
CA GLU A 139 -17.30 0.84 -20.08
C GLU A 139 -17.60 -0.64 -19.84
N GLU A 140 -16.59 -1.50 -19.84
CA GLU A 140 -16.74 -2.95 -19.56
C GLU A 140 -17.44 -3.19 -18.21
N ARG A 141 -17.03 -2.46 -17.16
CA ARG A 141 -17.66 -2.54 -15.83
C ARG A 141 -19.12 -2.08 -15.83
N ARG A 142 -19.45 -1.00 -16.55
CA ARG A 142 -20.85 -0.54 -16.70
C ARG A 142 -21.73 -1.57 -17.39
N GLN A 143 -21.17 -2.34 -18.32
CA GLN A 143 -21.86 -3.43 -19.01
C GLN A 143 -21.91 -4.72 -18.19
N GLY A 144 -21.31 -4.76 -17.00
CA GLY A 144 -21.23 -5.97 -16.15
C GLY A 144 -20.30 -7.05 -16.72
N LEU A 145 -19.39 -6.66 -17.64
CA LEU A 145 -18.38 -7.57 -18.18
C LEU A 145 -17.29 -7.83 -17.15
N PRO A 146 -16.78 -9.08 -17.05
CA PRO A 146 -15.67 -9.38 -16.15
C PRO A 146 -14.40 -8.67 -16.60
N PHE A 147 -13.74 -7.99 -15.68
CA PHE A 147 -12.39 -7.50 -15.89
C PHE A 147 -11.39 -8.61 -15.56
N GLU A 148 -10.78 -9.17 -16.60
CA GLU A 148 -9.76 -10.21 -16.44
C GLU A 148 -8.39 -9.56 -16.24
N PHE A 149 -7.81 -9.82 -15.07
CA PHE A 149 -6.46 -9.38 -14.74
C PHE A 149 -5.58 -10.60 -14.42
N GLU A 150 -4.49 -10.77 -15.13
CA GLU A 150 -3.66 -11.97 -15.03
C GLU A 150 -3.13 -12.20 -13.60
N LEU A 151 -2.76 -11.12 -12.90
CA LEU A 151 -2.34 -11.22 -11.50
C LEU A 151 -3.47 -11.74 -10.60
N ALA A 152 -4.72 -11.35 -10.85
CA ALA A 152 -5.87 -11.88 -10.12
C ALA A 152 -6.02 -13.40 -10.33
N ARG A 153 -5.87 -13.85 -11.57
CA ARG A 153 -5.93 -15.28 -11.89
C ARG A 153 -4.81 -16.08 -11.22
N ILE A 154 -3.61 -15.52 -11.17
CA ILE A 154 -2.45 -16.13 -10.48
C ILE A 154 -2.70 -16.16 -8.97
N ALA A 155 -3.15 -15.06 -8.36
CA ALA A 155 -3.42 -14.95 -6.93
C ALA A 155 -4.47 -15.96 -6.48
N GLY A 156 -5.56 -16.12 -7.23
CA GLY A 156 -6.61 -17.08 -6.89
C GLY A 156 -6.18 -18.56 -6.91
N LYS A 157 -5.03 -18.85 -7.53
CA LYS A 157 -4.46 -20.21 -7.60
C LYS A 157 -3.31 -20.43 -6.60
N ARG A 158 -2.96 -19.42 -5.78
CA ARG A 158 -1.88 -19.58 -4.79
C ARG A 158 -2.20 -20.70 -3.82
N ARG A 159 -1.18 -21.51 -3.52
CA ARG A 159 -1.23 -22.39 -2.35
C ARG A 159 -1.35 -21.50 -1.10
N HIS A 160 -2.32 -21.77 -0.22
CA HIS A 160 -2.57 -20.97 0.96
C HIS A 160 -2.32 -21.72 2.28
N ARG A 161 -2.19 -23.05 2.27
CA ARG A 161 -1.94 -23.87 3.45
C ARG A 161 -0.66 -24.67 3.31
N TRP A 162 0.11 -24.71 4.38
CA TRP A 162 1.44 -25.31 4.48
C TRP A 162 1.56 -26.09 5.78
N SER A 163 2.36 -27.18 5.78
CA SER A 163 2.54 -28.00 6.97
C SER A 163 3.26 -27.27 8.10
N SER A 164 4.08 -26.25 7.76
CA SER A 164 4.81 -25.43 8.74
C SER A 164 5.26 -24.10 8.12
N ARG A 165 5.66 -23.16 8.99
CA ARG A 165 6.33 -21.91 8.59
C ARG A 165 7.63 -22.19 7.81
N ASP A 166 8.39 -23.20 8.19
CA ASP A 166 9.66 -23.53 7.54
C ASP A 166 9.44 -24.03 6.11
N GLU A 167 8.37 -24.80 5.87
CA GLU A 167 8.01 -25.25 4.52
C GLU A 167 7.72 -24.07 3.60
N ILE A 168 6.89 -23.12 4.02
CA ILE A 168 6.57 -21.94 3.19
C ILE A 168 7.79 -21.03 3.04
N HIS A 169 8.61 -20.85 4.08
CA HIS A 169 9.84 -20.07 4.01
C HIS A 169 10.79 -20.64 2.92
N ALA A 170 11.05 -21.97 2.95
CA ALA A 170 11.90 -22.65 1.97
C ALA A 170 11.33 -22.56 0.54
N ALA A 171 10.00 -22.57 0.40
CA ALA A 171 9.34 -22.46 -0.91
C ALA A 171 9.41 -21.05 -1.50
N TYR A 172 9.41 -20.00 -0.66
CA TYR A 172 9.36 -18.60 -1.10
C TYR A 172 10.75 -17.97 -1.24
N ARG A 173 11.70 -18.37 -0.42
CA ARG A 173 13.05 -17.79 -0.38
C ARG A 173 13.70 -17.76 -1.76
N GLY A 174 14.03 -16.55 -2.25
CA GLY A 174 14.70 -16.30 -3.52
C GLY A 174 13.88 -16.67 -4.76
N ARG A 175 12.53 -16.77 -4.66
CA ARG A 175 11.66 -17.17 -5.77
C ARG A 175 10.50 -16.22 -5.98
N GLY A 176 10.05 -16.13 -7.24
CA GLY A 176 8.89 -15.30 -7.61
C GLY A 176 9.06 -13.86 -7.17
N MET A 177 8.03 -13.30 -6.52
CA MET A 177 8.06 -11.95 -5.99
C MET A 177 9.11 -11.72 -4.89
N PHE A 178 9.54 -12.77 -4.21
CA PHE A 178 10.55 -12.72 -3.15
C PHE A 178 12.00 -12.86 -3.65
N ALA A 179 12.21 -12.93 -4.97
CA ALA A 179 13.54 -13.19 -5.56
C ALA A 179 14.56 -12.09 -5.22
N SER A 180 14.12 -10.84 -5.14
CA SER A 180 14.97 -9.67 -4.83
C SER A 180 14.94 -9.27 -3.34
N TRP A 181 14.12 -9.94 -2.50
CA TRP A 181 13.97 -9.55 -1.11
C TRP A 181 15.13 -10.04 -0.24
N PRO A 182 15.68 -9.21 0.64
CA PRO A 182 16.53 -9.70 1.73
C PRO A 182 15.73 -10.68 2.62
N GLU A 183 16.37 -11.76 3.09
CA GLU A 183 15.72 -12.84 3.84
C GLU A 183 14.90 -12.33 5.04
N ALA A 184 15.42 -11.37 5.75
CA ALA A 184 14.75 -10.79 6.91
C ALA A 184 13.42 -10.09 6.60
N TRP A 185 13.19 -9.63 5.35
CA TRP A 185 11.90 -9.11 4.92
C TRP A 185 10.89 -10.23 4.68
N LEU A 186 11.37 -11.37 4.17
CA LEU A 186 10.54 -12.57 4.04
C LEU A 186 10.11 -13.09 5.42
N ASP A 187 10.99 -13.05 6.42
CA ASP A 187 10.63 -13.42 7.79
C ASP A 187 9.52 -12.52 8.33
N ASP A 188 9.67 -11.20 8.22
CA ASP A 188 8.65 -10.24 8.67
C ASP A 188 7.30 -10.45 7.91
N TYR A 189 7.36 -10.76 6.61
CA TYR A 189 6.16 -11.09 5.83
C TYR A 189 5.44 -12.33 6.37
N LEU A 190 6.18 -13.40 6.64
CA LEU A 190 5.61 -14.65 7.15
C LEU A 190 5.08 -14.50 8.58
N ASP A 191 5.80 -13.77 9.43
CA ASP A 191 5.40 -13.57 10.83
C ASP A 191 4.12 -12.75 10.96
N GLY A 192 3.90 -11.77 10.07
CA GLY A 192 2.66 -10.99 10.02
C GLY A 192 1.54 -11.61 9.19
N GLY A 193 1.89 -12.47 8.23
CA GLY A 193 0.97 -12.97 7.20
C GLY A 193 0.53 -14.43 7.35
N LEU A 194 0.94 -15.13 8.42
CA LEU A 194 0.53 -16.52 8.67
C LEU A 194 -0.39 -16.62 9.88
N ILE A 195 -1.40 -17.50 9.75
CA ILE A 195 -2.31 -17.90 10.82
C ILE A 195 -2.01 -19.36 11.16
N GLY A 196 -1.59 -19.62 12.40
CA GLY A 196 -1.37 -20.97 12.91
C GLY A 196 -2.67 -21.74 13.09
N GLN A 197 -2.66 -23.01 12.72
CA GLN A 197 -3.79 -23.93 12.86
C GLN A 197 -3.56 -24.90 14.03
N ALA A 198 -4.65 -25.50 14.55
CA ALA A 198 -4.57 -26.43 15.69
C ALA A 198 -3.76 -27.70 15.40
N ASP A 199 -3.61 -28.09 14.15
CA ASP A 199 -2.81 -29.25 13.71
C ASP A 199 -1.33 -28.91 13.45
N GLY A 200 -0.90 -27.68 13.77
CA GLY A 200 0.47 -27.20 13.56
C GLY A 200 0.74 -26.66 12.14
N SER A 201 -0.21 -26.80 11.23
CA SER A 201 -0.12 -26.18 9.90
C SER A 201 -0.30 -24.66 9.98
N VAL A 202 0.02 -23.98 8.90
CA VAL A 202 -0.14 -22.52 8.77
C VAL A 202 -0.91 -22.17 7.50
N GLU A 203 -1.68 -21.10 7.57
CA GLU A 203 -2.41 -20.55 6.41
C GLU A 203 -2.05 -19.09 6.17
N LEU A 204 -2.10 -18.66 4.91
CA LEU A 204 -1.96 -17.24 4.58
C LEU A 204 -3.17 -16.46 5.14
N ALA A 205 -2.91 -15.38 5.88
CA ALA A 205 -3.94 -14.49 6.39
C ALA A 205 -4.76 -13.84 5.26
N CYS A 206 -4.08 -13.47 4.16
CA CYS A 206 -4.77 -13.06 2.93
C CYS A 206 -5.15 -14.32 2.13
N ALA A 207 -6.43 -14.70 2.17
CA ALA A 207 -6.94 -15.84 1.42
C ALA A 207 -6.80 -15.60 -0.09
N PRO A 208 -6.41 -16.62 -0.90
CA PRO A 208 -6.25 -16.47 -2.36
C PRO A 208 -7.48 -15.89 -3.07
N ALA A 209 -8.67 -16.26 -2.64
CA ALA A 209 -9.91 -15.72 -3.20
C ALA A 209 -10.10 -14.23 -2.93
N TRP A 210 -9.67 -13.75 -1.73
CA TRP A 210 -9.69 -12.33 -1.41
C TRP A 210 -8.60 -11.56 -2.16
N GLU A 211 -7.39 -12.10 -2.25
CA GLU A 211 -6.30 -11.53 -3.04
C GLU A 211 -6.71 -11.39 -4.51
N GLN A 212 -7.33 -12.42 -5.10
CA GLN A 212 -7.89 -12.40 -6.45
C GLN A 212 -8.93 -11.30 -6.61
N ALA A 213 -9.90 -11.20 -5.70
CA ALA A 213 -10.94 -10.17 -5.74
C ALA A 213 -10.34 -8.77 -5.64
N THR A 214 -9.33 -8.56 -4.78
CA THR A 214 -8.62 -7.29 -4.63
C THR A 214 -7.93 -6.87 -5.92
N PHE A 215 -7.24 -7.77 -6.62
CA PHE A 215 -6.65 -7.47 -7.92
C PHE A 215 -7.71 -7.22 -9.00
N SER A 216 -8.83 -7.96 -9.01
CA SER A 216 -9.90 -7.75 -9.98
C SER A 216 -10.63 -6.41 -9.79
N ALA A 217 -10.63 -5.89 -8.56
CA ALA A 217 -11.27 -4.63 -8.19
C ALA A 217 -10.36 -3.39 -8.36
N VAL A 218 -9.19 -3.54 -9.03
CA VAL A 218 -8.24 -2.43 -9.22
C VAL A 218 -8.92 -1.19 -9.79
N THR A 219 -8.57 -0.01 -9.25
CA THR A 219 -9.32 1.22 -9.51
C THR A 219 -8.90 1.96 -10.79
N THR A 220 -9.87 2.69 -11.40
CA THR A 220 -9.65 3.74 -12.40
C THR A 220 -9.74 5.14 -11.76
N GLU A 221 -10.28 5.24 -10.54
CA GLU A 221 -10.65 6.49 -9.87
C GLU A 221 -9.46 7.41 -9.57
N ILE A 222 -8.27 6.85 -9.34
CA ILE A 222 -7.09 7.63 -8.97
C ILE A 222 -6.81 8.74 -9.99
N TRP A 223 -6.99 8.47 -11.29
CA TRP A 223 -6.72 9.43 -12.34
C TRP A 223 -7.61 10.70 -12.24
N ARG A 224 -8.89 10.49 -11.97
CA ARG A 224 -9.85 11.60 -11.78
C ARG A 224 -9.58 12.33 -10.45
N ARG A 225 -9.12 11.61 -9.43
CA ARG A 225 -8.87 12.18 -8.09
C ARG A 225 -7.57 12.99 -8.06
N LEU A 226 -6.54 12.59 -8.77
CA LEU A 226 -5.29 13.34 -8.88
C LEU A 226 -5.51 14.77 -9.39
N THR A 227 -6.45 14.98 -10.31
CA THR A 227 -6.78 16.33 -10.81
C THR A 227 -7.34 17.27 -9.75
N ARG A 228 -7.78 16.75 -8.61
CA ARG A 228 -8.41 17.51 -7.52
C ARG A 228 -7.49 17.72 -6.32
N TYR A 229 -6.51 16.86 -6.13
CA TYR A 229 -5.58 16.97 -5.02
C TYR A 229 -4.58 18.10 -5.27
N ARG A 230 -4.35 18.95 -4.24
CA ARG A 230 -3.44 20.11 -4.30
C ARG A 230 -2.37 20.07 -3.21
N GLY A 231 -2.40 19.08 -2.34
CA GLY A 231 -1.40 18.91 -1.29
C GLY A 231 -0.06 18.38 -1.83
N ALA A 232 0.92 18.29 -0.95
CA ALA A 232 2.21 17.71 -1.28
C ALA A 232 2.06 16.24 -1.66
N LEU A 233 2.64 15.85 -2.78
CA LEU A 233 2.56 14.51 -3.35
C LEU A 233 3.92 14.08 -3.86
N THR A 234 4.39 12.94 -3.40
CA THR A 234 5.60 12.29 -3.89
C THR A 234 5.27 10.90 -4.44
N VAL A 235 5.93 10.51 -5.50
CA VAL A 235 5.78 9.21 -6.13
C VAL A 235 7.17 8.61 -6.36
N VAL A 236 7.38 7.37 -5.95
CA VAL A 236 8.60 6.62 -6.27
C VAL A 236 8.22 5.43 -7.15
N ARG A 237 8.93 5.26 -8.27
CA ARG A 237 8.75 4.09 -9.13
C ARG A 237 10.08 3.47 -9.55
N GLY A 238 10.05 2.18 -9.80
CA GLY A 238 11.12 1.47 -10.46
C GLY A 238 11.05 1.55 -11.98
N THR A 239 11.87 0.74 -12.65
CA THR A 239 11.84 0.58 -14.12
C THR A 239 11.71 -0.87 -14.57
N VAL A 240 11.68 -1.81 -13.61
CA VAL A 240 11.53 -3.25 -13.87
C VAL A 240 10.20 -3.72 -13.30
N MET A 241 9.29 -4.21 -14.11
CA MET A 241 7.94 -4.63 -13.69
C MET A 241 7.22 -3.58 -12.80
N SER A 242 7.48 -2.31 -13.05
CA SER A 242 6.79 -1.21 -12.37
C SER A 242 5.31 -1.17 -12.77
N THR A 243 4.45 -0.84 -11.83
CA THR A 243 3.03 -0.58 -12.09
C THR A 243 2.78 0.76 -12.78
N ILE A 244 3.80 1.62 -12.87
CA ILE A 244 3.74 2.90 -13.57
C ILE A 244 4.60 2.81 -14.83
N ALA A 245 4.00 2.56 -15.98
CA ALA A 245 4.68 2.66 -17.28
C ALA A 245 5.01 4.13 -17.63
N ASN A 246 5.88 4.35 -18.61
CA ASN A 246 6.23 5.72 -18.99
C ASN A 246 5.02 6.57 -19.44
N PRO A 247 4.08 6.07 -20.26
CA PRO A 247 2.88 6.84 -20.61
C PRO A 247 2.02 7.21 -19.39
N ASP A 248 1.96 6.34 -18.37
CA ASP A 248 1.24 6.63 -17.13
C ASP A 248 1.97 7.68 -16.28
N ALA A 249 3.31 7.67 -16.30
CA ALA A 249 4.12 8.69 -15.63
C ALA A 249 3.90 10.08 -16.24
N ASP A 250 3.79 10.16 -17.59
CA ASP A 250 3.50 11.39 -18.29
C ASP A 250 2.09 11.88 -17.95
N ALA A 251 1.08 11.00 -17.99
CA ALA A 251 -0.29 11.33 -17.60
C ALA A 251 -0.35 11.79 -16.12
N PHE A 252 0.43 11.16 -15.23
CA PHE A 252 0.50 11.55 -13.83
C PHE A 252 1.06 12.97 -13.66
N ALA A 253 2.11 13.32 -14.41
CA ALA A 253 2.70 14.66 -14.39
C ALA A 253 1.73 15.75 -14.93
N GLU A 254 0.90 15.42 -15.94
CA GLU A 254 -0.12 16.34 -16.45
C GLU A 254 -1.27 16.56 -15.46
N LEU A 255 -1.76 15.48 -14.84
CA LEU A 255 -2.94 15.51 -13.96
C LEU A 255 -2.62 16.02 -12.56
N ALA A 256 -1.38 15.84 -12.11
CA ALA A 256 -0.89 16.25 -10.79
C ALA A 256 0.47 16.96 -10.91
N PRO A 257 0.54 18.17 -11.49
CA PRO A 257 1.80 18.87 -11.76
C PRO A 257 2.59 19.21 -10.48
N GLN A 258 1.94 19.20 -9.32
CA GLN A 258 2.61 19.35 -8.02
C GLN A 258 3.31 18.08 -7.55
N ALA A 259 3.09 16.93 -8.19
CA ALA A 259 3.70 15.67 -7.80
C ALA A 259 5.21 15.66 -8.10
N ARG A 260 6.01 15.25 -7.13
CA ARG A 260 7.43 14.96 -7.32
C ARG A 260 7.59 13.47 -7.60
N MET A 261 7.99 13.11 -8.82
CA MET A 261 8.20 11.72 -9.20
C MET A 261 9.67 11.37 -9.22
N PHE A 262 10.04 10.34 -8.47
CA PHE A 262 11.39 9.79 -8.42
C PHE A 262 11.42 8.43 -9.14
N VAL A 263 12.33 8.29 -10.09
CA VAL A 263 12.52 7.06 -10.85
C VAL A 263 13.77 6.36 -10.36
N SER A 264 13.66 5.09 -10.00
CA SER A 264 14.78 4.25 -9.55
C SER A 264 15.13 3.21 -10.62
N PRO A 265 16.18 3.44 -11.42
CA PRO A 265 16.57 2.50 -12.47
C PRO A 265 16.94 1.14 -11.92
N GLY A 266 16.47 0.07 -12.57
CA GLY A 266 16.79 -1.32 -12.21
C GLY A 266 16.00 -1.86 -11.00
N ARG A 267 15.17 -1.04 -10.33
CA ARG A 267 14.30 -1.51 -9.23
C ARG A 267 12.95 -1.95 -9.77
N SER A 268 12.36 -2.90 -9.04
CA SER A 268 11.08 -3.51 -9.41
C SER A 268 9.91 -2.86 -8.65
N HIS A 269 8.72 -3.43 -8.85
CA HIS A 269 7.54 -3.11 -8.03
C HIS A 269 7.79 -3.26 -6.52
N PHE A 270 8.76 -4.09 -6.12
CA PHE A 270 9.14 -4.28 -4.71
C PHE A 270 10.22 -3.29 -4.23
N LEU A 271 10.26 -2.11 -4.82
CA LEU A 271 11.18 -1.02 -4.49
C LEU A 271 11.27 -0.73 -2.97
N PRO A 272 10.21 -0.79 -2.15
CA PRO A 272 10.34 -0.61 -0.71
C PRO A 272 11.30 -1.60 -0.02
N MET A 273 11.44 -2.81 -0.55
CA MET A 273 12.34 -3.84 -0.07
C MET A 273 13.74 -3.75 -0.69
N GLU A 274 13.83 -3.17 -1.88
CA GLU A 274 15.05 -3.10 -2.69
C GLU A 274 15.85 -1.82 -2.50
N ALA A 275 15.16 -0.70 -2.16
CA ALA A 275 15.72 0.63 -1.99
C ALA A 275 14.89 1.46 -0.98
N PRO A 276 14.80 1.02 0.29
CA PRO A 276 13.97 1.67 1.32
C PRO A 276 14.32 3.15 1.53
N GLU A 277 15.56 3.55 1.32
CA GLU A 277 16.03 4.93 1.44
C GLU A 277 15.34 5.91 0.48
N LEU A 278 14.92 5.44 -0.70
CA LEU A 278 14.17 6.29 -1.64
C LEU A 278 12.73 6.51 -1.17
N VAL A 279 12.14 5.51 -0.52
CA VAL A 279 10.81 5.66 0.10
C VAL A 279 10.90 6.60 1.30
N HIS A 280 11.97 6.53 2.11
CA HIS A 280 12.21 7.49 3.19
C HIS A 280 12.27 8.93 2.67
N GLN A 281 13.05 9.18 1.61
CA GLN A 281 13.14 10.50 0.97
C GLN A 281 11.77 10.97 0.47
N ALA A 282 11.00 10.09 -0.16
CA ALA A 282 9.66 10.44 -0.64
C ALA A 282 8.72 10.80 0.52
N ILE A 283 8.78 10.07 1.63
CA ILE A 283 8.00 10.35 2.84
C ILE A 283 8.38 11.73 3.41
N ASP A 284 9.67 12.02 3.57
CA ASP A 284 10.14 13.30 4.10
C ASP A 284 9.70 14.48 3.20
N LEU A 285 9.82 14.33 1.90
CA LEU A 285 9.47 15.37 0.93
C LEU A 285 7.95 15.56 0.80
N ALA A 286 7.14 14.58 1.15
CA ALA A 286 5.68 14.69 1.12
C ALA A 286 5.10 15.60 2.23
N LEU A 287 5.91 16.04 3.19
CA LEU A 287 5.54 17.10 4.15
C LEU A 287 5.87 18.51 3.66
N VAL A 288 6.62 18.62 2.55
CA VAL A 288 7.09 19.91 2.03
C VAL A 288 6.25 20.30 0.83
N PRO A 289 5.53 21.44 0.85
CA PRO A 289 4.77 21.94 -0.29
C PRO A 289 5.62 22.02 -1.57
N ALA A 290 5.02 21.77 -2.72
CA ALA A 290 5.74 21.73 -4.00
C ALA A 290 6.35 23.09 -4.42
N GLU A 291 5.83 24.19 -3.88
CA GLU A 291 6.27 25.56 -4.19
C GLU A 291 7.63 25.93 -3.55
N ILE A 292 8.11 25.14 -2.57
CA ILE A 292 9.44 25.36 -1.98
C ILE A 292 10.48 24.68 -2.87
N SER A 293 11.27 25.49 -3.60
CA SER A 293 12.35 24.99 -4.43
C SER A 293 13.38 24.25 -3.58
N LEU A 294 13.84 23.07 -4.04
CA LEU A 294 14.87 22.26 -3.37
C LEU A 294 16.23 22.99 -3.15
N GLY A 295 16.40 24.20 -3.68
CA GLY A 295 17.58 25.04 -3.45
C GLY A 295 17.70 25.61 -2.03
N GLU A 296 16.64 25.61 -1.22
CA GLU A 296 16.64 26.18 0.13
C GLU A 296 16.85 25.15 1.25
N ILE A 297 16.85 23.84 0.91
CA ILE A 297 17.02 22.76 1.89
C ILE A 297 18.49 22.32 2.03
N ALA A 298 19.39 22.82 1.18
CA ALA A 298 20.81 22.43 1.14
C ALA A 298 21.76 23.47 1.78
N SER A 299 21.26 24.35 2.64
CA SER A 299 22.09 25.32 3.37
C SER A 299 22.12 25.08 4.88
#